data_63ed5b7bf908953205a5f44a7c4c7a77
#
_entry.id   63ed5b7bf908953205a5f44a7c4c7a77
#
_cell.length_a   1.000
_cell.length_b   1.000
_cell.length_c   1.000
_cell.angle_alpha   90.00
_cell.angle_beta   90.00
_cell.angle_gamma   90.00
#
_symmetry.space_group_name_H-M   'P 1'
#
loop_
_entity.id
_entity.type
_entity.pdbx_description
1 polymer ?
#
loop_
_entity_poly.entity_id
_entity_poly.type
_entity_poly.pdbx_seq_one_letter_code
_entity_poly.pdbx_strand_id
1 'polypeptide(L)'
;MAFDCVIIDFKNKNSSKNLAILSKNFPQARVIPFVSSYFDIVKSVLPESRTEYTWMLSSKIDYSDFDFDFIPEQHQTQQLHVWNNNKQKEGDTFLFPKCFLDQSVKFLRDYKDVNYHTYDVQYDFDFYELQYNLSNVIHNIPEIQSSNAKYIKYYETPDNTDFYPSYWEDLKIYKDNNTFYIPKKALGYIKTQIYDYPLLYIVNEVDKKDCFDIAFISNGEPFEDTNFKILKEHLEKNNLSNRLYWIKGVDGRTKAYKKAAETSDTEYXYAVFAKXMVKDTFMFDYTVDRGXSKRHRIFHARLNELDLEYGTFNIDLYNKSLCLDTADDNILDFTLSQPHEVVTTVASESLLAPDNYTAWKNAFREVSKLVLWQNKKPTVETKYRLKKWLETDNEWLSKGSHDGKQFTEECEYDEDKILQTYTWDFCREKFKSLYPTETVY
;
A
#
# COMPACT_ATOMS: atom_id res chain seq x y z
N MET A 1 6.79 -25.74 4.84
CA MET A 1 8.24 -25.71 4.57
C MET A 1 8.85 -24.59 5.37
N ALA A 2 9.91 -24.89 6.10
CA ALA A 2 10.57 -23.84 6.88
C ALA A 2 11.40 -22.96 5.95
N PHE A 3 11.33 -21.66 6.14
CA PHE A 3 12.16 -20.73 5.39
C PHE A 3 13.61 -20.77 5.87
N ASP A 4 14.54 -20.39 5.01
CA ASP A 4 15.93 -20.18 5.43
C ASP A 4 15.98 -19.12 6.53
N CYS A 5 17.00 -19.20 7.36
CA CYS A 5 17.12 -18.30 8.51
C CYS A 5 18.55 -17.84 8.70
N VAL A 6 18.70 -16.56 8.96
CA VAL A 6 19.96 -15.94 9.36
C VAL A 6 19.75 -15.26 10.71
N ILE A 7 20.64 -15.49 11.62
CA ILE A 7 20.59 -14.91 12.97
C ILE A 7 21.72 -13.89 13.09
N ILE A 8 21.37 -12.66 13.39
CA ILE A 8 22.34 -11.59 13.59
C ILE A 8 22.72 -11.56 15.07
N ASP A 9 23.99 -11.82 15.34
CA ASP A 9 24.51 -11.83 16.71
C ASP A 9 25.10 -10.48 17.09
N PHE A 10 24.40 -9.79 17.96
CA PHE A 10 24.81 -8.48 18.47
C PHE A 10 25.76 -8.59 19.69
N LYS A 11 26.03 -9.78 20.13
CA LYS A 11 26.97 -10.05 21.27
C LYS A 11 26.62 -9.27 22.54
N ASN A 12 25.32 -9.11 22.79
CA ASN A 12 24.89 -8.46 24.04
C ASN A 12 24.72 -9.49 25.17
N LYS A 13 24.38 -9.03 26.36
CA LYS A 13 24.26 -9.89 27.55
C LYS A 13 23.19 -11.02 27.41
N ASN A 14 22.22 -10.83 26.54
CA ASN A 14 21.16 -11.82 26.36
C ASN A 14 21.39 -12.70 25.12
N SER A 15 22.42 -12.45 24.34
CA SER A 15 22.64 -13.16 23.08
C SER A 15 22.73 -14.68 23.27
N SER A 16 23.45 -15.14 24.27
CA SER A 16 23.62 -16.58 24.47
C SER A 16 22.28 -17.30 24.74
N LYS A 17 21.41 -16.68 25.55
CA LYS A 17 20.08 -17.25 25.83
C LYS A 17 19.24 -17.25 24.54
N ASN A 18 19.20 -16.13 23.86
CA ASN A 18 18.36 -15.97 22.66
C ASN A 18 18.87 -16.85 21.52
N LEU A 19 20.19 -16.97 21.35
CA LEU A 19 20.78 -17.88 20.37
C LEU A 19 20.42 -19.33 20.65
N ALA A 20 20.36 -19.73 21.92
CA ALA A 20 19.95 -21.11 22.26
C ALA A 20 18.51 -21.38 21.81
N ILE A 21 17.60 -20.41 22.00
CA ILE A 21 16.21 -20.53 21.55
C ILE A 21 16.16 -20.62 20.01
N LEU A 22 16.87 -19.72 19.35
CA LEU A 22 16.88 -19.66 17.89
C LEU A 22 17.50 -20.91 17.26
N SER A 23 18.59 -21.42 17.84
CA SER A 23 19.25 -22.63 17.34
C SER A 23 18.36 -23.88 17.46
N LYS A 24 17.47 -23.90 18.45
CA LYS A 24 16.51 -24.98 18.59
C LYS A 24 15.47 -24.97 17.46
N ASN A 25 14.99 -23.77 17.11
CA ASN A 25 14.00 -23.60 16.04
C ASN A 25 14.63 -23.68 14.65
N PHE A 26 15.85 -23.23 14.50
CA PHE A 26 16.57 -23.18 13.24
C PHE A 26 17.97 -23.79 13.38
N PRO A 27 18.08 -25.12 13.47
CA PRO A 27 19.38 -25.77 13.66
C PRO A 27 20.40 -25.52 12.54
N GLN A 28 19.90 -25.12 11.36
CA GLN A 28 20.76 -24.88 10.20
C GLN A 28 20.95 -23.39 9.91
N ALA A 29 20.48 -22.52 10.78
CA ALA A 29 20.61 -21.08 10.55
C ALA A 29 22.07 -20.64 10.59
N ARG A 30 22.40 -19.70 9.72
CA ARG A 30 23.71 -19.04 9.78
C ARG A 30 23.67 -17.98 10.87
N VAL A 31 24.66 -17.99 11.73
CA VAL A 31 24.83 -16.93 12.74
C VAL A 31 25.91 -15.98 12.23
N ILE A 32 25.54 -14.73 12.06
CA ILE A 32 26.42 -13.69 11.52
C ILE A 32 26.60 -12.58 12.55
N PRO A 33 27.82 -12.20 12.90
CA PRO A 33 28.01 -11.05 13.79
C PRO A 33 27.55 -9.77 13.10
N PHE A 34 26.92 -8.89 13.85
CA PHE A 34 26.57 -7.57 13.31
C PHE A 34 27.84 -6.75 13.14
N VAL A 35 28.15 -6.33 11.93
CA VAL A 35 29.41 -5.67 11.61
C VAL A 35 29.23 -4.24 11.14
N SER A 36 28.22 -3.99 10.31
CA SER A 36 28.06 -2.67 9.70
C SER A 36 26.58 -2.27 9.61
N SER A 37 25.88 -2.79 8.63
CA SER A 37 24.48 -2.44 8.42
C SER A 37 23.67 -3.69 8.08
N TYR A 38 22.39 -3.62 8.31
CA TYR A 38 21.47 -4.67 7.89
C TYR A 38 21.52 -4.87 6.37
N PHE A 39 21.66 -3.78 5.62
CA PHE A 39 21.65 -3.87 4.17
C PHE A 39 22.84 -4.68 3.64
N ASP A 40 24.00 -4.53 4.23
CA ASP A 40 25.18 -5.31 3.85
C ASP A 40 24.98 -6.80 4.15
N ILE A 41 24.36 -7.10 5.28
CA ILE A 41 24.03 -8.48 5.64
C ILE A 41 23.03 -9.05 4.61
N VAL A 42 21.98 -8.30 4.31
CA VAL A 42 20.95 -8.71 3.31
C VAL A 42 21.60 -8.99 1.96
N LYS A 43 22.47 -8.10 1.50
CA LYS A 43 23.19 -8.28 0.23
C LYS A 43 24.05 -9.55 0.20
N SER A 44 24.60 -9.93 1.35
CA SER A 44 25.45 -11.13 1.41
C SER A 44 24.65 -12.43 1.55
N VAL A 45 23.44 -12.34 2.09
CA VAL A 45 22.66 -13.53 2.47
C VAL A 45 21.60 -13.92 1.47
N LEU A 46 20.81 -12.95 0.99
CA LEU A 46 19.67 -13.28 0.13
C LEU A 46 20.03 -14.00 -1.17
N PRO A 47 21.16 -13.67 -1.85
CA PRO A 47 21.51 -14.42 -3.06
C PRO A 47 21.74 -15.90 -2.82
N GLU A 48 22.14 -16.26 -1.59
CA GLU A 48 22.42 -17.67 -1.22
C GLU A 48 21.20 -18.40 -0.68
N SER A 49 20.06 -17.70 -0.52
CA SER A 49 18.86 -18.30 0.03
C SER A 49 18.30 -19.37 -0.90
N ARG A 50 17.93 -20.49 -0.32
CA ARG A 50 17.33 -21.63 -1.02
C ARG A 50 15.81 -21.57 -1.05
N THR A 51 15.21 -20.72 -0.21
CA THR A 51 13.76 -20.60 -0.09
C THR A 51 13.28 -19.23 -0.60
N GLU A 52 11.98 -19.11 -0.83
CA GLU A 52 11.39 -17.87 -1.33
C GLU A 52 11.48 -16.71 -0.36
N TYR A 53 11.65 -17.05 0.91
CA TYR A 53 11.80 -16.06 1.97
C TYR A 53 12.96 -16.46 2.88
N THR A 54 13.54 -15.49 3.54
CA THR A 54 14.59 -15.72 4.54
C THR A 54 14.27 -14.95 5.82
N TRP A 55 14.17 -15.64 6.92
CA TRP A 55 14.09 -15.01 8.23
C TRP A 55 15.40 -14.30 8.56
N MET A 56 15.30 -13.07 9.00
CA MET A 56 16.44 -12.34 9.59
C MET A 56 16.08 -12.01 11.02
N LEU A 57 16.70 -12.68 11.94
CA LEU A 57 16.37 -12.66 13.37
C LEU A 57 17.53 -12.08 14.17
N SER A 58 17.20 -11.47 15.30
CA SER A 58 18.19 -10.76 16.11
C SER A 58 18.46 -11.46 17.44
N SER A 59 19.71 -11.64 17.82
CA SER A 59 20.05 -12.18 19.14
C SER A 59 19.64 -11.24 20.29
N LYS A 60 19.22 -10.02 19.97
CA LYS A 60 18.73 -9.08 20.99
C LYS A 60 17.30 -9.41 21.44
N ILE A 61 16.54 -10.15 20.64
CA ILE A 61 15.12 -10.37 20.84
C ILE A 61 14.87 -11.74 21.49
N ASP A 62 13.99 -11.78 22.46
CA ASP A 62 13.53 -13.03 23.05
C ASP A 62 12.36 -13.59 22.22
N TYR A 63 12.60 -14.70 21.56
CA TYR A 63 11.62 -15.35 20.69
C TYR A 63 10.90 -16.51 21.35
N SER A 64 10.87 -16.57 22.68
CA SER A 64 10.24 -17.70 23.40
C SER A 64 8.78 -17.96 22.97
N ASP A 65 8.06 -16.90 22.70
CA ASP A 65 6.64 -16.96 22.36
C ASP A 65 6.35 -16.57 20.92
N PHE A 66 7.36 -16.55 20.06
CA PHE A 66 7.18 -16.11 18.67
C PHE A 66 6.78 -17.28 17.77
N ASP A 67 5.80 -17.03 16.90
CA ASP A 67 5.31 -18.02 15.94
C ASP A 67 6.13 -18.01 14.65
N PHE A 68 7.00 -18.98 14.49
CA PHE A 68 7.82 -19.13 13.29
C PHE A 68 7.11 -19.89 12.16
N ASP A 69 5.89 -20.37 12.39
CA ASP A 69 5.14 -21.09 11.36
C ASP A 69 4.38 -20.13 10.41
N PHE A 70 4.59 -18.83 10.57
CA PHE A 70 3.99 -17.84 9.68
C PHE A 70 4.37 -18.10 8.23
N ILE A 71 3.37 -18.11 7.37
CA ILE A 71 3.53 -18.24 5.92
C ILE A 71 2.84 -17.04 5.25
N PRO A 72 3.57 -16.23 4.48
CA PRO A 72 2.94 -15.13 3.74
C PRO A 72 1.82 -15.64 2.82
N GLU A 73 0.74 -14.90 2.76
CA GLU A 73 -0.34 -15.21 1.82
C GLU A 73 0.15 -15.03 0.38
N GLN A 74 -0.50 -15.71 -0.55
CA GLN A 74 -0.04 -15.74 -1.94
C GLN A 74 0.11 -14.32 -2.55
N HIS A 75 -0.75 -13.40 -2.15
CA HIS A 75 -0.67 -12.02 -2.65
C HIS A 75 0.44 -11.19 -2.01
N GLN A 76 1.12 -11.73 -1.00
CA GLN A 76 2.20 -11.04 -0.28
C GLN A 76 3.59 -11.56 -0.69
N THR A 77 3.67 -12.29 -1.81
CA THR A 77 4.91 -13.02 -2.17
C THR A 77 6.12 -12.15 -2.47
N GLN A 78 5.93 -10.85 -2.64
CA GLN A 78 7.04 -9.95 -2.94
C GLN A 78 7.20 -8.87 -1.88
N GLN A 79 6.57 -9.06 -0.73
CA GLN A 79 6.61 -8.06 0.33
C GLN A 79 7.57 -8.46 1.44
N LEU A 80 8.22 -7.45 2.00
CA LEU A 80 8.98 -7.62 3.22
C LEU A 80 8.02 -7.59 4.41
N HIS A 81 8.13 -8.58 5.28
CA HIS A 81 7.34 -8.64 6.51
C HIS A 81 8.19 -8.21 7.68
N VAL A 82 7.65 -7.36 8.54
CA VAL A 82 8.37 -6.79 9.67
C VAL A 82 7.54 -6.96 10.94
N TRP A 83 8.14 -7.54 11.96
CA TRP A 83 7.53 -7.63 13.30
C TRP A 83 8.25 -6.63 14.20
N ASN A 84 7.50 -5.63 14.66
CA ASN A 84 8.05 -4.60 15.52
C ASN A 84 8.14 -5.07 16.96
N ASN A 85 9.24 -4.76 17.62
CA ASN A 85 9.39 -5.05 19.04
C ASN A 85 9.44 -3.76 19.84
N ASN A 86 8.31 -3.42 20.44
CA ASN A 86 8.21 -2.17 21.20
C ASN A 86 9.00 -2.13 22.50
N LYS A 87 9.34 -3.27 23.03
CA LYS A 87 10.07 -3.34 24.31
C LYS A 87 11.56 -3.07 24.13
N GLN A 88 12.04 -3.20 22.93
CA GLN A 88 13.44 -2.97 22.62
C GLN A 88 13.54 -2.01 21.46
N LYS A 89 14.14 -0.89 21.69
CA LYS A 89 14.29 0.16 20.66
C LYS A 89 15.20 -0.26 19.50
N GLU A 90 15.76 -1.45 19.55
CA GLU A 90 16.68 -1.93 18.53
C GLU A 90 16.37 -3.40 18.21
N GLY A 91 16.29 -3.68 16.97
CA GLY A 91 16.16 -5.05 16.49
C GLY A 91 14.73 -5.45 16.16
N ASP A 92 14.42 -5.36 14.93
CA ASP A 92 13.19 -5.93 14.41
C ASP A 92 13.41 -7.35 13.96
N THR A 93 12.31 -8.00 13.71
CA THR A 93 12.26 -9.32 13.11
C THR A 93 11.79 -9.16 11.69
N PHE A 94 12.52 -9.72 10.74
CA PHE A 94 12.23 -9.55 9.32
C PHE A 94 12.06 -10.88 8.63
N LEU A 95 11.17 -10.89 7.65
CA LEU A 95 11.06 -12.00 6.70
C LEU A 95 11.21 -11.40 5.30
N PHE A 96 12.40 -11.53 4.72
CA PHE A 96 12.75 -10.92 3.44
C PHE A 96 12.37 -11.82 2.27
N PRO A 97 11.67 -11.30 1.28
CA PRO A 97 11.45 -12.08 0.04
C PRO A 97 12.77 -12.16 -0.75
N LYS A 98 12.99 -13.27 -1.42
CA LYS A 98 14.22 -13.50 -2.20
C LYS A 98 14.43 -12.43 -3.29
N CYS A 99 13.34 -11.89 -3.81
CA CYS A 99 13.40 -10.86 -4.85
C CYS A 99 13.71 -9.45 -4.32
N PHE A 100 13.89 -9.29 -3.01
CA PHE A 100 14.04 -7.98 -2.38
C PHE A 100 15.20 -7.17 -2.97
N LEU A 101 16.35 -7.82 -3.18
CA LEU A 101 17.51 -7.11 -3.72
C LEU A 101 17.30 -6.65 -5.16
N ASP A 102 16.56 -7.41 -5.95
CA ASP A 102 16.29 -7.02 -7.34
C ASP A 102 15.45 -5.75 -7.36
N GLN A 103 14.46 -5.66 -6.50
CA GLN A 103 13.64 -4.47 -6.36
C GLN A 103 14.46 -3.29 -5.84
N SER A 104 15.27 -3.53 -4.82
CA SER A 104 16.10 -2.48 -4.21
C SER A 104 17.11 -1.89 -5.19
N VAL A 105 17.77 -2.75 -5.99
CA VAL A 105 18.72 -2.29 -7.00
C VAL A 105 18.01 -1.43 -8.04
N LYS A 106 16.83 -1.81 -8.43
CA LYS A 106 16.05 -1.04 -9.38
C LYS A 106 15.66 0.33 -8.79
N PHE A 107 15.29 0.35 -7.53
CA PHE A 107 14.96 1.56 -6.83
C PHE A 107 16.13 2.54 -6.75
N LEU A 108 17.33 2.06 -6.52
CA LEU A 108 18.51 2.90 -6.48
C LEU A 108 18.75 3.65 -7.78
N ARG A 109 18.30 3.09 -8.89
CA ARG A 109 18.49 3.70 -10.22
C ARG A 109 17.42 4.71 -10.57
N ASP A 110 16.16 4.41 -10.20
CA ASP A 110 15.01 5.20 -10.61
C ASP A 110 14.01 5.38 -9.46
N TYR A 111 14.52 5.84 -8.32
CA TYR A 111 13.71 5.89 -7.11
C TYR A 111 12.42 6.73 -7.23
N LYS A 112 12.41 7.70 -8.10
CA LYS A 112 11.23 8.54 -8.33
C LYS A 112 10.07 7.77 -8.96
N ASP A 113 10.38 6.65 -9.59
CA ASP A 113 9.39 5.82 -10.26
C ASP A 113 9.01 4.61 -9.43
N VAL A 114 9.51 4.56 -8.24
CA VAL A 114 9.43 3.38 -7.42
C VAL A 114 8.46 3.58 -6.32
N ASN A 115 7.89 2.50 -5.84
CA ASN A 115 7.09 2.53 -4.64
C ASN A 115 7.95 3.02 -3.47
N TYR A 116 7.65 4.21 -2.99
CA TYR A 116 8.45 4.86 -1.97
C TYR A 116 8.53 4.09 -0.66
N HIS A 117 7.65 3.14 -0.46
CA HIS A 117 7.64 2.34 0.77
C HIS A 117 8.87 1.46 0.91
N THR A 118 9.47 1.08 -0.21
CA THR A 118 10.66 0.24 -0.17
C THR A 118 11.95 1.03 -0.42
N TYR A 119 11.79 2.27 -0.79
CA TYR A 119 12.90 3.11 -1.20
C TYR A 119 13.92 3.33 -0.08
N ASP A 120 13.45 3.63 1.10
CA ASP A 120 14.32 4.00 2.21
C ASP A 120 15.17 2.82 2.73
N VAL A 121 14.73 1.63 2.49
CA VAL A 121 15.46 0.42 2.89
C VAL A 121 16.82 0.33 2.18
N GLN A 122 16.96 0.99 1.05
CA GLN A 122 18.16 0.91 0.24
C GLN A 122 19.39 1.50 0.90
N TYR A 123 19.22 2.53 1.72
CA TYR A 123 20.34 3.30 2.21
C TYR A 123 20.93 2.75 3.49
N ASP A 124 20.07 2.53 4.42
CA ASP A 124 20.51 2.00 5.69
C ASP A 124 19.28 1.43 6.35
N PHE A 125 19.39 0.30 6.98
CA PHE A 125 18.27 -0.24 7.71
C PHE A 125 18.14 0.53 9.02
N ASP A 126 17.77 1.80 8.90
CA ASP A 126 17.35 2.54 10.07
C ASP A 126 16.01 1.96 10.48
N PHE A 127 15.94 1.52 11.70
CA PHE A 127 14.75 0.90 12.25
C PHE A 127 13.50 1.76 12.06
N TYR A 128 13.62 3.05 12.30
CA TYR A 128 12.47 3.93 12.23
C TYR A 128 11.96 4.08 10.80
N GLU A 129 12.86 4.12 9.84
CA GLU A 129 12.45 4.22 8.45
C GLU A 129 11.81 2.96 7.93
N LEU A 130 12.43 1.86 8.24
CA LEU A 130 11.88 0.57 7.85
C LEU A 130 10.47 0.42 8.40
N GLN A 131 10.27 0.88 9.65
CA GLN A 131 8.99 0.76 10.31
C GLN A 131 7.90 1.65 9.72
N TYR A 132 8.27 2.85 9.26
CA TYR A 132 7.27 3.86 8.89
C TYR A 132 7.16 4.12 7.39
N ASN A 133 8.18 3.81 6.64
CA ASN A 133 8.19 4.05 5.20
C ASN A 133 7.85 2.81 4.39
N LEU A 134 8.17 1.62 4.90
CA LEU A 134 7.71 0.40 4.26
C LEU A 134 6.25 0.18 4.62
N SER A 135 5.37 0.33 3.69
CA SER A 135 3.96 0.03 3.90
C SER A 135 3.64 -1.43 3.61
N ASN A 136 4.63 -2.26 3.59
CA ASN A 136 4.48 -3.68 3.44
C ASN A 136 3.81 -4.25 4.68
N VAL A 137 3.82 -5.51 4.87
CA VAL A 137 3.09 -6.12 5.98
C VAL A 137 3.86 -5.91 7.29
N ILE A 138 3.33 -5.07 8.16
CA ILE A 138 3.90 -4.83 9.48
C ILE A 138 3.04 -5.54 10.51
N HIS A 139 3.63 -6.50 11.18
CA HIS A 139 2.94 -7.28 12.20
C HIS A 139 3.11 -6.60 13.56
N ASN A 140 2.03 -6.04 14.07
CA ASN A 140 2.05 -5.33 15.34
C ASN A 140 2.03 -6.29 16.51
N ILE A 141 2.93 -6.07 17.43
CA ILE A 141 2.90 -6.78 18.71
C ILE A 141 1.70 -6.20 19.52
N PRO A 142 0.99 -7.00 20.29
CA PRO A 142 -0.26 -6.53 20.94
C PRO A 142 -0.16 -5.23 21.72
N GLU A 143 1.00 -4.93 22.27
CA GLU A 143 1.20 -3.69 23.03
C GLU A 143 1.25 -2.44 22.16
N ILE A 144 1.41 -2.60 20.83
CA ILE A 144 1.41 -1.48 19.89
C ILE A 144 0.04 -1.27 19.28
N GLN A 145 -0.88 -2.17 19.51
CA GLN A 145 -2.20 -2.10 18.89
C GLN A 145 -2.99 -0.84 19.29
N SER A 146 -2.60 -0.19 20.36
CA SER A 146 -3.19 1.09 20.71
C SER A 146 -2.67 2.23 19.86
N SER A 147 -1.64 1.99 19.07
CA SER A 147 -1.06 3.05 18.29
C SER A 147 -1.35 2.92 16.81
N ASN A 148 -2.50 3.35 16.40
CA ASN A 148 -2.65 3.95 15.10
C ASN A 148 -1.79 5.23 15.06
N ALA A 149 -0.63 5.18 15.68
CA ALA A 149 0.14 6.37 15.95
C ALA A 149 0.71 6.95 14.67
N LYS A 150 0.07 8.01 14.21
CA LYS A 150 0.59 8.87 13.21
C LYS A 150 1.85 9.53 13.66
N TYR A 151 2.17 9.39 14.92
CA TYR A 151 3.18 10.14 15.61
C TYR A 151 4.14 9.19 16.29
N ILE A 152 5.33 9.63 16.48
CA ILE A 152 6.37 8.87 17.12
C ILE A 152 6.75 9.56 18.40
N LYS A 153 6.77 8.78 19.45
CA LYS A 153 7.33 9.26 20.71
C LYS A 153 8.84 9.29 20.56
N TYR A 154 9.46 10.42 20.69
CA TYR A 154 10.86 10.54 20.51
C TYR A 154 11.54 10.57 21.87
N TYR A 155 12.29 11.38 22.29
CA TYR A 155 13.00 11.35 23.54
C TYR A 155 12.33 12.21 24.60
N GLU A 156 12.53 11.86 25.85
CA GLU A 156 12.36 12.82 26.91
C GLU A 156 13.39 13.91 26.69
N THR A 157 12.91 15.11 26.49
CA THR A 157 13.82 16.24 26.35
C THR A 157 14.26 16.75 27.70
N PRO A 158 15.43 17.33 27.81
CA PRO A 158 15.80 18.07 29.00
C PRO A 158 14.75 19.15 29.28
N ASP A 159 14.60 19.47 30.54
CA ASP A 159 13.51 20.33 31.04
C ASP A 159 13.34 21.69 30.33
N ASN A 160 14.32 22.16 29.63
CA ASN A 160 14.28 23.47 29.00
C ASN A 160 14.24 23.45 27.48
N THR A 161 13.91 22.32 26.87
CA THR A 161 13.96 22.23 25.42
C THR A 161 12.57 22.40 24.81
N ASP A 162 12.26 23.62 24.40
CA ASP A 162 11.09 23.89 23.60
C ASP A 162 11.46 24.15 22.13
N PHE A 163 12.74 23.94 21.82
CA PHE A 163 13.23 24.23 20.48
C PHE A 163 12.97 23.10 19.49
N TYR A 164 12.51 23.45 18.36
CA TYR A 164 12.50 22.60 17.19
C TYR A 164 12.73 23.46 15.95
N PRO A 165 13.27 22.85 14.89
CA PRO A 165 13.61 23.64 13.69
C PRO A 165 12.42 24.40 13.13
N SER A 166 12.66 25.60 12.65
CA SER A 166 11.60 26.47 12.13
C SER A 166 10.84 25.83 10.96
N TYR A 167 11.49 24.98 10.18
CA TYR A 167 10.80 24.31 9.07
C TYR A 167 9.78 23.24 9.56
N TRP A 168 9.73 23.01 10.85
CA TRP A 168 8.71 22.13 11.43
C TRP A 168 7.46 22.92 11.90
N GLU A 169 7.46 24.23 11.72
CA GLU A 169 6.33 25.07 12.20
C GLU A 169 4.97 24.61 11.67
N ASP A 170 4.98 24.07 10.44
CA ASP A 170 3.74 23.54 9.85
C ASP A 170 3.37 22.14 10.32
N LEU A 171 4.24 21.51 11.10
CA LEU A 171 3.98 20.20 11.65
C LEU A 171 3.29 20.34 12.99
N LYS A 172 2.25 19.57 13.21
CA LYS A 172 1.59 19.54 14.51
C LYS A 172 2.46 18.72 15.46
N ILE A 173 3.25 19.42 16.24
CA ILE A 173 4.08 18.83 17.28
C ILE A 173 3.35 19.06 18.60
N TYR A 174 3.23 18.00 19.38
CA TYR A 174 2.55 18.10 20.67
C TYR A 174 3.56 17.79 21.78
N LYS A 175 3.35 18.37 22.92
CA LYS A 175 4.22 18.17 24.08
C LYS A 175 3.38 17.69 25.25
N ASP A 176 3.81 16.61 25.87
CA ASP A 176 3.23 16.12 27.11
C ASP A 176 4.35 15.94 28.12
N ASN A 177 4.38 16.79 29.12
CA ASN A 177 5.51 16.87 30.05
C ASN A 177 6.81 17.05 29.26
N ASN A 178 7.75 16.16 29.44
CA ASN A 178 9.07 16.24 28.76
C ASN A 178 9.12 15.38 27.49
N THR A 179 7.97 14.90 27.04
CA THR A 179 7.89 14.08 25.84
C THR A 179 7.29 14.89 24.72
N PHE A 180 7.98 14.93 23.62
CA PHE A 180 7.49 15.59 22.42
C PHE A 180 7.10 14.55 21.40
N TYR A 181 6.22 14.92 20.49
CA TYR A 181 5.58 14.01 19.60
C TYR A 181 5.50 14.63 18.25
N ILE A 182 6.13 14.04 17.27
CA ILE A 182 6.19 14.59 15.93
C ILE A 182 5.50 13.68 14.92
N PRO A 183 4.96 14.25 13.85
CA PRO A 183 4.47 13.42 12.75
C PRO A 183 5.57 12.53 12.20
N LYS A 184 5.24 11.32 11.85
CA LYS A 184 6.20 10.36 11.28
C LYS A 184 6.96 10.92 10.08
N LYS A 185 6.33 11.80 9.32
CA LYS A 185 7.00 12.45 8.19
C LYS A 185 8.20 13.28 8.59
N ALA A 186 8.25 13.75 9.80
CA ALA A 186 9.42 14.51 10.28
C ALA A 186 10.67 13.64 10.38
N LEU A 187 10.52 12.31 10.35
CA LEU A 187 11.69 11.42 10.37
C LEU A 187 12.65 11.69 9.22
N GLY A 188 12.10 12.06 8.05
CA GLY A 188 12.95 12.41 6.92
C GLY A 188 13.83 13.62 7.21
N TYR A 189 13.35 14.53 8.05
CA TYR A 189 14.14 15.69 8.43
C TYR A 189 15.20 15.33 9.46
N ILE A 190 14.92 14.34 10.31
CA ILE A 190 15.87 13.92 11.34
C ILE A 190 17.18 13.44 10.74
N LYS A 191 17.08 12.71 9.65
CA LYS A 191 18.25 12.10 9.06
C LYS A 191 19.23 13.04 8.46
N THR A 192 18.78 14.18 8.04
CA THR A 192 19.64 15.12 7.35
C THR A 192 20.21 16.16 8.30
N GLN A 193 19.94 16.02 9.60
CA GLN A 193 20.38 17.05 10.53
C GLN A 193 21.83 16.90 10.92
N ILE A 194 22.52 18.03 10.92
CA ILE A 194 23.90 18.11 11.31
C ILE A 194 24.01 18.09 12.83
N TYR A 195 23.01 18.61 13.50
CA TYR A 195 22.98 18.69 14.94
C TYR A 195 21.98 17.70 15.52
N ASP A 196 22.32 17.19 16.67
CA ASP A 196 21.50 16.23 17.38
C ASP A 196 20.38 16.95 18.12
N TYR A 197 19.32 17.27 17.40
CA TYR A 197 18.14 17.88 18.00
C TYR A 197 17.31 16.82 18.70
N PRO A 198 16.79 17.10 19.87
CA PRO A 198 15.84 16.19 20.52
C PRO A 198 14.58 16.12 19.67
N LEU A 199 14.25 14.94 19.29
CA LEU A 199 13.08 14.76 18.52
C LEU A 199 12.06 14.07 19.29
N LEU A 200 11.02 14.06 18.96
CA LEU A 200 9.92 14.23 19.63
C LEU A 200 8.80 13.59 19.12
N TYR A 201 7.82 13.42 19.86
CA TYR A 201 6.76 12.83 19.48
C TYR A 201 5.55 12.91 20.18
N ILE A 202 4.50 12.45 19.78
CA ILE A 202 3.33 12.71 20.25
C ILE A 202 2.39 11.74 20.22
N VAL A 203 1.65 11.66 21.11
CA VAL A 203 0.75 10.71 21.26
C VAL A 203 -0.56 11.28 21.41
N ASN A 204 -1.49 10.69 21.00
CA ASN A 204 -2.84 10.70 21.54
C ASN A 204 -3.76 11.89 21.41
N GLU A 205 -3.62 12.67 20.37
CA GLU A 205 -4.83 13.23 19.81
C GLU A 205 -5.37 12.28 18.74
N VAL A 206 -5.07 11.04 18.96
CA VAL A 206 -5.33 9.98 18.03
C VAL A 206 -6.81 9.68 17.92
N ASP A 207 -7.57 10.10 18.91
CA ASP A 207 -8.97 9.70 18.95
C ASP A 207 -9.87 10.54 18.06
N LYS A 208 -9.34 11.62 17.48
CA LYS A 208 -10.15 12.41 16.57
C LYS A 208 -9.96 11.89 15.15
N LYS A 209 -10.73 10.90 14.80
CA LYS A 209 -10.75 10.38 13.45
C LYS A 209 -11.35 11.40 12.49
N ASP A 210 -10.77 11.52 11.32
CA ASP A 210 -11.36 12.34 10.28
C ASP A 210 -12.64 11.68 9.78
N CYS A 211 -13.64 12.49 9.49
CA CYS A 211 -14.91 12.02 8.96
C CYS A 211 -15.13 12.69 7.60
N PHE A 212 -14.70 12.00 6.56
CA PHE A 212 -14.77 12.54 5.20
C PHE A 212 -16.02 12.04 4.46
N ASP A 213 -16.50 12.85 3.53
CA ASP A 213 -17.63 12.48 2.67
C ASP A 213 -17.29 11.24 1.83
N ILE A 214 -18.32 10.51 1.45
CA ILE A 214 -18.22 9.32 0.61
C ILE A 214 -19.02 9.56 -0.68
N ALA A 215 -18.33 9.53 -1.81
CA ALA A 215 -18.94 9.63 -3.13
C ALA A 215 -19.07 8.21 -3.70
N PHE A 216 -20.28 7.72 -3.83
CA PHE A 216 -20.54 6.48 -4.57
C PHE A 216 -20.65 6.85 -6.05
N ILE A 217 -19.84 6.21 -6.90
CA ILE A 217 -19.73 6.55 -8.31
C ILE A 217 -20.18 5.37 -9.17
N SER A 218 -21.15 5.62 -10.06
CA SER A 218 -21.66 4.58 -10.96
C SER A 218 -21.96 5.11 -12.36
N ASN A 219 -21.97 4.22 -13.31
CA ASN A 219 -22.19 4.53 -14.72
C ASN A 219 -23.26 3.62 -15.36
N GLY A 220 -24.26 3.25 -14.58
CA GLY A 220 -25.37 2.43 -15.09
C GLY A 220 -25.11 0.93 -15.00
N GLU A 221 -24.20 0.51 -14.13
CA GLU A 221 -23.96 -0.91 -13.90
C GLU A 221 -25.24 -1.58 -13.36
N PRO A 222 -25.57 -2.80 -13.83
CA PRO A 222 -26.79 -3.49 -13.38
C PRO A 222 -26.91 -3.69 -11.87
N PHE A 223 -25.77 -3.68 -11.17
CA PHE A 223 -25.71 -3.93 -9.74
C PHE A 223 -25.53 -2.63 -8.90
N GLU A 224 -25.61 -1.45 -9.52
CA GLU A 224 -25.29 -0.18 -8.81
C GLU A 224 -26.23 0.08 -7.62
N ASP A 225 -27.55 -0.16 -7.79
CA ASP A 225 -28.51 0.05 -6.71
C ASP A 225 -28.25 -0.89 -5.53
N THR A 226 -27.95 -2.15 -5.83
CA THR A 226 -27.64 -3.15 -4.78
C THR A 226 -26.41 -2.76 -4.00
N ASN A 227 -25.35 -2.39 -4.70
CA ASN A 227 -24.08 -2.05 -4.02
C ASN A 227 -24.17 -0.72 -3.27
N PHE A 228 -24.94 0.24 -3.77
CA PHE A 228 -25.20 1.47 -3.01
C PHE A 228 -25.93 1.14 -1.68
N LYS A 229 -26.93 0.25 -1.74
CA LYS A 229 -27.67 -0.18 -0.56
C LYS A 229 -26.73 -0.87 0.46
N ILE A 230 -25.87 -1.77 -0.03
CA ILE A 230 -24.89 -2.46 0.83
C ILE A 230 -23.97 -1.46 1.53
N LEU A 231 -23.45 -0.46 0.79
CA LEU A 231 -22.62 0.57 1.37
C LEU A 231 -23.38 1.38 2.44
N LYS A 232 -24.61 1.76 2.15
CA LYS A 232 -25.46 2.51 3.09
C LYS A 232 -25.69 1.69 4.36
N GLU A 233 -26.03 0.41 4.22
CA GLU A 233 -26.24 -0.49 5.36
C GLU A 233 -24.96 -0.68 6.18
N HIS A 234 -23.79 -0.73 5.52
CA HIS A 234 -22.50 -0.79 6.20
C HIS A 234 -22.29 0.43 7.09
N LEU A 235 -22.59 1.63 6.57
CA LEU A 235 -22.44 2.87 7.34
C LEU A 235 -23.41 2.87 8.54
N GLU A 236 -24.66 2.50 8.33
CA GLU A 236 -25.68 2.45 9.38
C GLU A 236 -25.33 1.44 10.47
N LYS A 237 -24.94 0.23 10.07
CA LYS A 237 -24.57 -0.87 10.98
C LYS A 237 -23.42 -0.48 11.91
N ASN A 238 -22.47 0.29 11.39
CA ASN A 238 -21.27 0.67 12.12
C ASN A 238 -21.35 2.07 12.75
N ASN A 239 -22.51 2.70 12.69
CA ASN A 239 -22.75 4.06 13.22
C ASN A 239 -21.75 5.08 12.67
N LEU A 240 -21.45 4.97 11.36
CA LEU A 240 -20.52 5.90 10.71
C LEU A 240 -21.28 7.14 10.24
N SER A 241 -20.76 8.31 10.55
CA SER A 241 -21.43 9.58 10.26
C SER A 241 -20.99 10.24 8.96
N ASN A 242 -20.17 9.54 8.16
CA ASN A 242 -19.72 10.03 6.86
C ASN A 242 -20.93 10.33 5.96
N ARG A 243 -20.96 11.51 5.36
CA ARG A 243 -22.04 11.87 4.42
C ARG A 243 -21.85 11.07 3.14
N LEU A 244 -22.89 10.32 2.74
CA LEU A 244 -22.89 9.51 1.51
C LEU A 244 -23.70 10.22 0.43
N TYR A 245 -23.10 10.37 -0.75
CA TYR A 245 -23.81 10.93 -1.91
C TYR A 245 -23.46 10.14 -3.17
N TRP A 246 -24.33 10.26 -4.20
CA TRP A 246 -24.23 9.44 -5.39
C TRP A 246 -23.89 10.31 -6.61
N ILE A 247 -22.81 9.96 -7.29
CA ILE A 247 -22.41 10.55 -8.58
C ILE A 247 -22.76 9.52 -9.65
N LYS A 248 -23.75 9.84 -10.47
CA LYS A 248 -24.31 8.88 -11.42
C LYS A 248 -24.16 9.35 -12.86
N GLY A 249 -23.68 8.47 -13.75
CA GLY A 249 -23.71 8.69 -15.19
C GLY A 249 -22.83 9.81 -15.71
N VAL A 250 -21.70 10.08 -15.07
CA VAL A 250 -20.75 11.08 -15.57
C VAL A 250 -19.77 10.41 -16.52
N ASP A 251 -19.84 10.78 -17.80
CA ASP A 251 -18.96 10.20 -18.81
C ASP A 251 -17.53 10.73 -18.67
N GLY A 252 -16.60 9.84 -18.39
CA GLY A 252 -15.20 10.16 -18.19
C GLY A 252 -14.78 10.09 -16.72
N ARG A 253 -13.77 9.27 -16.47
CA ARG A 253 -13.30 9.01 -15.11
C ARG A 253 -12.86 10.30 -14.38
N THR A 254 -12.06 11.13 -15.04
CA THR A 254 -11.58 12.39 -14.46
C THR A 254 -12.76 13.32 -14.13
N LYS A 255 -13.74 13.39 -15.02
CA LYS A 255 -14.94 14.21 -14.81
C LYS A 255 -15.76 13.70 -13.63
N ALA A 256 -15.87 12.38 -13.48
CA ALA A 256 -16.58 11.79 -12.35
C ALA A 256 -15.90 12.13 -11.02
N TYR A 257 -14.56 12.03 -10.96
CA TYR A 257 -13.80 12.41 -9.76
C TYR A 257 -13.93 13.90 -9.44
N LYS A 258 -13.86 14.75 -10.46
CA LYS A 258 -14.04 16.19 -10.27
C LYS A 258 -15.45 16.50 -9.75
N LYS A 259 -16.47 15.86 -10.33
CA LYS A 259 -17.84 16.05 -9.87
C LYS A 259 -18.02 15.59 -8.42
N ALA A 260 -17.39 14.48 -8.05
CA ALA A 260 -17.39 14.01 -6.67
C ALA A 260 -16.72 15.04 -5.75
N ALA A 261 -15.56 15.58 -6.16
CA ALA A 261 -14.84 16.59 -5.40
C ALA A 261 -15.64 17.90 -5.25
N GLU A 262 -16.29 18.36 -6.34
CA GLU A 262 -17.15 19.55 -6.31
C GLU A 262 -18.31 19.39 -5.31
N THR A 263 -18.87 18.19 -5.26
CA THR A 263 -20.04 17.88 -4.42
C THR A 263 -19.65 17.69 -2.95
N SER A 264 -18.40 17.34 -2.68
CA SER A 264 -17.95 17.08 -1.32
C SER A 264 -17.86 18.36 -0.49
N ASP A 265 -18.27 18.28 0.76
CA ASP A 265 -18.11 19.35 1.73
C ASP A 265 -16.83 19.22 2.55
N THR A 266 -16.10 18.10 2.39
CA THR A 266 -14.88 17.85 3.17
C THR A 266 -13.62 17.97 2.33
N GLU A 267 -12.50 18.12 3.00
CA GLU A 267 -11.18 18.30 2.38
C GLU A 267 -10.73 17.11 1.52
N TYR A 268 -11.23 15.97 1.89
CA TYR A 268 -11.01 14.71 1.15
C TYR A 268 -12.36 14.04 0.92
N UNK A 269 -12.50 12.98 -0.17
CA UNK A 269 -13.65 12.32 -0.40
C UNK A 269 -13.30 10.97 -0.60
N TYR A 270 -13.88 10.13 0.01
CA TYR A 270 -13.74 8.73 -0.44
C TYR A 270 -14.47 8.55 -1.76
N ALA A 271 -13.84 7.94 -2.72
CA ALA A 271 -14.50 7.54 -3.96
C ALA A 271 -14.73 6.02 -3.89
N VAL A 272 -15.99 5.61 -3.97
CA VAL A 272 -16.39 4.21 -3.92
C VAL A 272 -17.12 3.90 -5.22
N PHE A 273 -16.52 3.08 -6.09
CA PHE A 273 -17.17 2.70 -7.34
C PHE A 273 -18.19 1.60 -7.10
N ALA A 274 -19.18 1.54 -8.01
CA ALA A 274 -20.29 0.58 -7.95
C ALA A 274 -19.83 -0.88 -7.85
N LYS A 275 -18.64 -1.17 -8.29
CA LYS A 275 -18.05 -2.53 -8.20
C LYS A 275 -17.29 -2.83 -6.90
N UNK A 276 -17.15 -2.03 -6.06
CA UNK A 276 -16.55 -2.22 -4.92
C UNK A 276 -17.53 -2.56 -3.97
N MET A 277 -17.16 -3.51 -3.36
CA MET A 277 -17.90 -3.89 -2.13
C MET A 277 -17.01 -3.61 -0.93
N VAL A 278 -17.47 -2.73 -0.07
CA VAL A 278 -16.71 -2.35 1.13
C VAL A 278 -16.50 -3.57 2.03
N LYS A 279 -15.30 -3.71 2.59
CA LYS A 279 -15.02 -4.75 3.59
C LYS A 279 -15.72 -4.42 4.91
N ASP A 280 -16.24 -5.43 5.58
CA ASP A 280 -16.91 -5.25 6.88
C ASP A 280 -16.03 -4.54 7.90
N THR A 281 -14.73 -4.70 7.79
CA THR A 281 -13.74 -4.11 8.71
C THR A 281 -13.32 -2.70 8.35
N PHE A 282 -13.75 -2.17 7.20
CA PHE A 282 -13.30 -0.84 6.76
C PHE A 282 -14.26 0.24 7.26
N MET A 283 -13.75 1.13 8.10
CA MET A 283 -14.59 2.08 8.85
C MET A 283 -14.58 3.52 8.32
N PHE A 284 -14.01 3.77 7.15
CA PHE A 284 -13.94 5.13 6.57
C PHE A 284 -13.40 6.18 7.57
N ASP A 285 -12.46 5.74 8.39
CA ASP A 285 -11.92 6.53 9.49
C ASP A 285 -10.43 6.85 9.34
N TYR A 286 -9.95 6.81 8.11
CA TYR A 286 -8.55 7.13 7.84
C TYR A 286 -8.30 8.59 8.21
N THR A 287 -7.31 8.82 9.03
CA THR A 287 -6.96 10.16 9.46
C THR A 287 -5.78 10.67 8.67
N VAL A 288 -5.96 11.81 8.03
CA VAL A 288 -4.95 12.39 7.16
C VAL A 288 -3.92 13.19 7.96
N ASP A 289 -2.66 12.91 7.71
CA ASP A 289 -1.59 13.73 8.25
C ASP A 289 -1.49 15.01 7.42
N ARG A 290 -1.90 16.09 8.01
CA ARG A 290 -1.93 17.40 7.36
C ARG A 290 -0.57 18.11 7.38
N GLY A 291 0.41 17.56 8.08
CA GLY A 291 1.81 18.00 7.96
C GLY A 291 2.43 17.70 6.60
N UNK A 292 1.85 16.90 5.87
CA UNK A 292 2.30 16.45 4.66
C UNK A 292 1.75 17.20 3.55
N SER A 293 2.46 17.03 2.63
CA SER A 293 1.89 17.53 1.39
C SER A 293 0.58 16.81 1.05
N LYS A 294 -0.31 17.49 0.44
CA LYS A 294 -1.58 16.93 -0.03
C LYS A 294 -1.30 15.78 -0.97
N ARG A 295 -2.03 14.67 -0.80
CA ARG A 295 -1.89 13.51 -1.67
C ARG A 295 -3.12 12.63 -1.59
N HIS A 296 -3.35 11.88 -2.64
CA HIS A 296 -4.38 10.85 -2.65
C HIS A 296 -3.92 9.64 -1.83
N ARG A 297 -4.86 8.86 -1.31
CA ARG A 297 -4.58 7.60 -0.60
C ARG A 297 -5.25 6.48 -1.36
N ILE A 298 -4.45 5.53 -1.81
CA ILE A 298 -4.91 4.37 -2.57
C ILE A 298 -4.95 3.18 -1.61
N PHE A 299 -6.13 2.71 -1.27
CA PHE A 299 -6.26 1.52 -0.43
C PHE A 299 -6.15 0.26 -1.29
N HIS A 300 -5.82 -0.86 -0.68
CA HIS A 300 -5.83 -2.13 -1.40
C HIS A 300 -7.26 -2.63 -1.57
N ALA A 301 -7.49 -3.32 -2.67
CA ALA A 301 -8.70 -4.12 -2.90
C ALA A 301 -8.34 -5.58 -3.00
N ARG A 302 -9.21 -6.45 -2.53
CA ARG A 302 -9.12 -7.89 -2.72
C ARG A 302 -9.79 -8.27 -4.04
N LEU A 303 -9.05 -8.94 -4.91
CA LEU A 303 -9.54 -9.46 -6.19
C LEU A 303 -9.62 -10.97 -6.05
N ASN A 304 -10.78 -11.44 -5.60
CA ASN A 304 -10.94 -12.86 -5.22
C ASN A 304 -10.69 -13.83 -6.38
N GLU A 305 -11.18 -13.48 -7.56
CA GLU A 305 -11.04 -14.33 -8.76
C GLU A 305 -9.59 -14.51 -9.20
N LEU A 306 -8.70 -13.65 -8.74
CA LEU A 306 -7.28 -13.65 -9.13
C LEU A 306 -6.36 -14.01 -7.97
N ASP A 307 -6.91 -14.10 -6.77
CA ASP A 307 -6.12 -14.25 -5.54
C ASP A 307 -5.03 -13.17 -5.46
N LEU A 308 -5.47 -11.91 -5.61
CA LEU A 308 -4.58 -10.74 -5.56
C LEU A 308 -5.12 -9.68 -4.61
N GLU A 309 -4.19 -8.92 -4.02
CA GLU A 309 -4.50 -7.68 -3.32
C GLU A 309 -3.53 -6.60 -3.77
N TYR A 310 -4.05 -5.51 -4.28
CA TYR A 310 -3.25 -4.32 -4.59
C TYR A 310 -4.16 -3.12 -4.80
N GLY A 311 -3.57 -1.95 -5.01
CA GLY A 311 -4.32 -0.71 -5.15
C GLY A 311 -4.96 -0.54 -6.52
N THR A 312 -5.97 -1.37 -6.82
CA THR A 312 -6.72 -1.28 -8.07
C THR A 312 -8.17 -1.66 -7.83
N PHE A 313 -9.11 -1.10 -8.60
CA PHE A 313 -10.55 -1.35 -8.48
C PHE A 313 -11.02 -1.22 -7.03
N ASN A 314 -10.61 -0.14 -6.37
CA ASN A 314 -10.68 -0.06 -4.92
C ASN A 314 -11.48 1.16 -4.45
N ILE A 315 -11.47 1.34 -3.14
CA ILE A 315 -11.92 2.55 -2.49
C ILE A 315 -10.68 3.43 -2.32
N ASP A 316 -10.73 4.66 -2.80
CA ASP A 316 -9.64 5.61 -2.66
C ASP A 316 -10.09 6.84 -1.89
N LEU A 317 -9.15 7.47 -1.19
CA LEU A 317 -9.39 8.72 -0.50
C LEU A 317 -8.70 9.85 -1.29
N TYR A 318 -9.49 10.64 -1.99
CA TYR A 318 -8.99 11.70 -2.86
C TYR A 318 -8.96 13.04 -2.14
N ASN A 319 -7.86 13.75 -2.31
CA ASN A 319 -7.78 15.15 -1.87
C ASN A 319 -8.58 16.00 -2.84
N LYS A 320 -9.54 16.78 -2.30
CA LYS A 320 -10.46 17.61 -3.09
C LYS A 320 -9.73 18.59 -4.00
N SER A 321 -8.77 19.34 -3.48
CA SER A 321 -8.10 20.37 -4.27
C SER A 321 -7.27 19.75 -5.41
N LEU A 322 -6.59 18.64 -5.16
CA LEU A 322 -5.84 17.95 -6.21
C LEU A 322 -6.76 17.46 -7.33
N CYS A 323 -7.95 16.95 -6.97
CA CYS A 323 -8.93 16.52 -7.98
C CYS A 323 -9.36 17.70 -8.86
N LEU A 324 -9.66 18.85 -8.23
CA LEU A 324 -10.14 20.02 -8.95
C LEU A 324 -9.04 20.63 -9.82
N ASP A 325 -7.79 20.55 -9.38
CA ASP A 325 -6.64 21.09 -10.11
C ASP A 325 -6.17 20.19 -11.26
N THR A 326 -6.61 18.92 -11.31
CA THR A 326 -6.21 18.00 -12.37
C THR A 326 -6.83 18.45 -13.71
N ALA A 327 -6.04 18.41 -14.78
CA ALA A 327 -6.55 18.71 -16.12
C ALA A 327 -7.67 17.73 -16.51
N ASP A 328 -8.62 18.22 -17.31
CA ASP A 328 -9.74 17.37 -17.77
C ASP A 328 -9.33 16.34 -18.81
N ASP A 329 -8.11 16.42 -19.24
CA ASP A 329 -7.61 15.62 -20.35
C ASP A 329 -7.30 14.19 -20.01
N ASN A 330 -7.04 13.46 -21.02
CA ASN A 330 -6.78 12.04 -21.02
C ASN A 330 -5.53 11.68 -20.21
N ILE A 331 -5.77 11.10 -19.05
CA ILE A 331 -4.71 10.60 -18.19
C ILE A 331 -4.95 9.10 -18.01
N LEU A 332 -3.98 8.29 -18.34
CA LEU A 332 -4.11 6.84 -18.26
C LEU A 332 -4.39 6.39 -16.83
N ASP A 333 -3.77 7.03 -15.87
CA ASP A 333 -4.08 6.77 -14.48
C ASP A 333 -4.20 8.08 -13.70
N PHE A 334 -5.42 8.43 -13.36
CA PHE A 334 -5.75 9.66 -12.65
C PHE A 334 -4.96 9.78 -11.34
N THR A 335 -4.98 8.71 -10.55
CA THR A 335 -4.37 8.74 -9.23
C THR A 335 -2.85 8.90 -9.31
N LEU A 336 -2.22 8.18 -10.24
CA LEU A 336 -0.77 8.22 -10.40
C LEU A 336 -0.27 9.55 -10.99
N SER A 337 -1.14 10.34 -11.58
CA SER A 337 -0.77 11.65 -12.13
C SER A 337 -0.57 12.71 -11.06
N GLN A 338 -0.99 12.44 -9.83
CA GLN A 338 -0.96 13.38 -8.72
C GLN A 338 -0.18 12.77 -7.53
N PRO A 339 0.25 13.60 -6.58
CA PRO A 339 0.86 13.06 -5.37
C PRO A 339 -0.06 12.06 -4.70
N HIS A 340 0.46 10.88 -4.40
CA HIS A 340 -0.32 9.79 -3.83
C HIS A 340 0.52 8.91 -2.91
N GLU A 341 -0.15 8.12 -2.10
CA GLU A 341 0.51 7.07 -1.32
C GLU A 341 -0.41 5.87 -1.22
N VAL A 342 0.19 4.71 -1.13
CA VAL A 342 -0.55 3.45 -1.00
C VAL A 342 -0.75 3.14 0.48
N VAL A 343 -1.97 2.79 0.83
CA VAL A 343 -2.34 2.34 2.18
C VAL A 343 -2.68 0.85 2.07
N THR A 344 -1.94 0.01 2.73
CA THR A 344 -2.08 -1.44 2.55
C THR A 344 -3.33 -2.04 3.19
N THR A 345 -4.11 -1.24 3.91
CA THR A 345 -5.42 -1.68 4.39
C THR A 345 -6.29 -2.09 3.21
N VAL A 346 -6.86 -3.29 3.28
CA VAL A 346 -7.80 -3.76 2.27
C VAL A 346 -9.17 -3.15 2.58
N ALA A 347 -9.56 -2.19 1.76
CA ALA A 347 -10.81 -1.44 1.97
C ALA A 347 -12.02 -2.10 1.31
N SER A 348 -11.78 -2.87 0.26
CA SER A 348 -12.88 -3.40 -0.55
C SER A 348 -12.54 -4.75 -1.17
N GLU A 349 -13.59 -5.43 -1.58
CA GLU A 349 -13.51 -6.55 -2.51
C GLU A 349 -14.11 -6.08 -3.83
N SER A 350 -13.47 -6.41 -4.94
CA SER A 350 -13.94 -6.01 -6.25
C SER A 350 -14.77 -7.12 -6.92
N LEU A 351 -15.91 -6.74 -7.46
CA LEU A 351 -16.73 -7.62 -8.28
C LEU A 351 -16.15 -7.59 -9.69
N LEU A 352 -15.18 -8.45 -9.95
CA LEU A 352 -14.53 -8.45 -11.26
C LEU A 352 -15.37 -9.07 -12.35
N ALA A 353 -16.15 -10.10 -12.03
CA ALA A 353 -16.86 -10.89 -13.02
C ALA A 353 -18.34 -11.11 -12.69
N PRO A 354 -19.12 -10.03 -12.48
CA PRO A 354 -20.56 -10.18 -12.24
C PRO A 354 -21.33 -10.58 -13.51
N ASP A 355 -20.80 -10.30 -14.68
CA ASP A 355 -21.32 -10.70 -15.99
C ASP A 355 -20.15 -10.74 -16.99
N ASN A 356 -20.41 -11.32 -18.16
CA ASN A 356 -19.37 -11.56 -19.18
C ASN A 356 -18.70 -10.27 -19.64
N TYR A 357 -19.50 -9.25 -19.96
CA TYR A 357 -18.96 -7.98 -20.44
C TYR A 357 -18.14 -7.26 -19.37
N THR A 358 -18.65 -7.19 -18.16
CA THR A 358 -17.93 -6.54 -17.05
C THR A 358 -16.60 -7.25 -16.76
N ALA A 359 -16.61 -8.58 -16.74
CA ALA A 359 -15.38 -9.37 -16.54
C ALA A 359 -14.36 -9.06 -17.63
N TRP A 360 -14.79 -9.17 -18.88
CA TRP A 360 -13.91 -8.89 -20.01
C TRP A 360 -13.37 -7.46 -19.96
N LYS A 361 -14.26 -6.48 -19.73
CA LYS A 361 -13.87 -5.05 -19.69
C LYS A 361 -12.87 -4.75 -18.59
N ASN A 362 -13.10 -5.27 -17.37
CA ASN A 362 -12.18 -5.08 -16.24
C ASN A 362 -10.80 -5.62 -16.57
N ALA A 363 -10.74 -6.84 -17.10
CA ALA A 363 -9.47 -7.48 -17.45
C ALA A 363 -8.81 -6.78 -18.63
N PHE A 364 -9.56 -6.46 -19.67
CA PHE A 364 -9.05 -5.80 -20.88
C PHE A 364 -8.36 -4.49 -20.51
N ARG A 365 -9.02 -3.64 -19.74
CA ARG A 365 -8.50 -2.32 -19.34
C ARG A 365 -7.28 -2.45 -18.42
N GLU A 366 -7.38 -3.30 -17.40
CA GLU A 366 -6.29 -3.43 -16.43
C GLU A 366 -5.05 -4.05 -17.07
N VAL A 367 -5.23 -5.10 -17.85
CA VAL A 367 -4.09 -5.77 -18.49
C VAL A 367 -3.46 -4.87 -19.56
N SER A 368 -4.25 -4.11 -20.32
CA SER A 368 -3.68 -3.14 -21.27
C SER A 368 -2.72 -2.17 -20.55
N LYS A 369 -3.14 -1.65 -19.41
CA LYS A 369 -2.33 -0.75 -18.59
C LYS A 369 -1.09 -1.45 -18.03
N LEU A 370 -1.26 -2.65 -17.48
CA LEU A 370 -0.15 -3.40 -16.88
C LEU A 370 0.89 -3.82 -17.93
N VAL A 371 0.46 -4.19 -19.13
CA VAL A 371 1.38 -4.55 -20.21
C VAL A 371 2.16 -3.32 -20.67
N LEU A 372 1.50 -2.18 -20.81
CA LEU A 372 2.17 -0.91 -21.11
C LEU A 372 3.25 -0.61 -20.08
N TRP A 373 2.89 -0.68 -18.79
CA TRP A 373 3.84 -0.37 -17.72
C TRP A 373 4.97 -1.39 -17.65
N GLN A 374 4.67 -2.67 -17.85
CA GLN A 374 5.72 -3.69 -17.85
C GLN A 374 6.70 -3.48 -18.99
N ASN A 375 6.23 -2.96 -20.13
CA ASN A 375 7.10 -2.63 -21.25
C ASN A 375 7.96 -1.39 -20.95
N LYS A 376 7.31 -0.31 -20.46
CA LYS A 376 8.01 0.96 -20.22
C LYS A 376 8.91 0.94 -18.97
N LYS A 377 8.42 0.36 -17.88
CA LYS A 377 9.12 0.34 -16.59
C LYS A 377 8.86 -1.02 -15.91
N PRO A 378 9.53 -2.07 -16.35
CA PRO A 378 9.27 -3.41 -15.81
C PRO A 378 9.57 -3.51 -14.31
N THR A 379 8.62 -4.08 -13.57
CA THR A 379 8.81 -4.40 -12.14
C THR A 379 8.40 -5.85 -11.89
N VAL A 380 8.94 -6.42 -10.84
CA VAL A 380 8.57 -7.77 -10.40
C VAL A 380 7.08 -7.82 -10.04
N GLU A 381 6.59 -6.77 -9.38
CA GLU A 381 5.18 -6.66 -9.01
C GLU A 381 4.26 -6.66 -10.22
N THR A 382 4.57 -5.83 -11.22
CA THR A 382 3.75 -5.76 -12.43
C THR A 382 3.76 -7.11 -13.16
N LYS A 383 4.93 -7.74 -13.24
CA LYS A 383 5.06 -9.07 -13.85
C LYS A 383 4.20 -10.10 -13.12
N TYR A 384 4.23 -10.08 -11.78
CA TYR A 384 3.44 -11.01 -10.96
C TYR A 384 1.93 -10.77 -11.17
N ARG A 385 1.51 -9.50 -11.14
CA ARG A 385 0.09 -9.15 -11.37
C ARG A 385 -0.37 -9.61 -12.76
N LEU A 386 0.43 -9.33 -13.78
CA LEU A 386 0.14 -9.78 -15.16
C LEU A 386 -0.02 -11.28 -15.24
N LYS A 387 0.87 -12.03 -14.59
CA LYS A 387 0.78 -13.49 -14.55
C LYS A 387 -0.58 -13.93 -14.01
N LYS A 388 -1.00 -13.35 -12.88
CA LYS A 388 -2.28 -13.69 -12.25
C LYS A 388 -3.48 -13.38 -13.17
N TRP A 389 -3.48 -12.22 -13.82
CA TRP A 389 -4.53 -11.86 -14.74
C TRP A 389 -4.59 -12.79 -15.96
N LEU A 390 -3.43 -13.15 -16.51
CA LEU A 390 -3.36 -13.98 -17.73
C LEU A 390 -3.63 -15.47 -17.47
N GLU A 391 -3.34 -15.94 -16.25
CA GLU A 391 -3.49 -17.35 -15.87
C GLU A 391 -4.77 -17.66 -15.09
N THR A 392 -5.71 -16.70 -15.00
CA THR A 392 -6.95 -16.93 -14.27
C THR A 392 -7.81 -18.03 -14.92
N ASP A 393 -8.48 -18.81 -14.07
CA ASP A 393 -9.43 -19.83 -14.53
C ASP A 393 -10.78 -19.25 -14.94
N ASN A 394 -11.05 -17.97 -14.63
CA ASN A 394 -12.30 -17.34 -15.05
C ASN A 394 -12.24 -17.06 -16.56
N GLU A 395 -13.15 -17.64 -17.31
CA GLU A 395 -13.17 -17.57 -18.78
C GLU A 395 -13.13 -16.13 -19.31
N TRP A 396 -13.99 -15.25 -18.78
CA TRP A 396 -14.12 -13.91 -19.35
C TRP A 396 -13.05 -12.95 -18.86
N LEU A 397 -12.54 -13.16 -17.64
CA LEU A 397 -11.33 -12.44 -17.20
C LEU A 397 -10.12 -12.86 -18.05
N SER A 398 -10.00 -14.14 -18.34
CA SER A 398 -8.91 -14.66 -19.19
C SER A 398 -8.98 -14.08 -20.60
N LYS A 399 -10.16 -14.13 -21.22
CA LYS A 399 -10.37 -13.54 -22.55
C LYS A 399 -10.00 -12.05 -22.57
N GLY A 400 -10.53 -11.29 -21.61
CA GLY A 400 -10.22 -9.87 -21.50
C GLY A 400 -8.75 -9.59 -21.30
N SER A 401 -8.08 -10.42 -20.49
CA SER A 401 -6.64 -10.29 -20.24
C SER A 401 -5.82 -10.49 -21.51
N HIS A 402 -6.11 -11.56 -22.25
CA HIS A 402 -5.39 -11.84 -23.49
C HIS A 402 -5.70 -10.81 -24.59
N ASP A 403 -6.95 -10.39 -24.71
CA ASP A 403 -7.34 -9.34 -25.67
C ASP A 403 -6.67 -8.00 -25.32
N GLY A 404 -6.57 -7.66 -24.03
CA GLY A 404 -5.93 -6.44 -23.55
C GLY A 404 -4.42 -6.44 -23.83
N LYS A 405 -3.79 -7.58 -23.60
CA LYS A 405 -2.37 -7.76 -23.93
C LYS A 405 -2.14 -7.57 -25.43
N GLN A 406 -2.90 -8.29 -26.24
CA GLN A 406 -2.79 -8.20 -27.70
C GLN A 406 -3.02 -6.77 -28.18
N PHE A 407 -4.07 -6.11 -27.69
CA PHE A 407 -4.40 -4.73 -28.03
C PHE A 407 -3.23 -3.79 -27.76
N THR A 408 -2.60 -3.91 -26.58
CA THR A 408 -1.47 -3.05 -26.21
C THR A 408 -0.28 -3.27 -27.13
N GLU A 409 -0.01 -4.54 -27.49
CA GLU A 409 1.06 -4.88 -28.44
C GLU A 409 0.76 -4.32 -29.84
N GLU A 410 -0.49 -4.43 -30.30
CA GLU A 410 -0.93 -3.88 -31.60
C GLU A 410 -0.84 -2.35 -31.63
N CYS A 411 -1.05 -1.70 -30.47
CA CYS A 411 -0.88 -0.26 -30.34
C CYS A 411 0.58 0.18 -30.23
N GLU A 412 1.51 -0.76 -30.29
CA GLU A 412 2.96 -0.51 -30.17
C GLU A 412 3.29 0.21 -28.84
N TYR A 413 2.55 -0.11 -27.77
CA TYR A 413 2.69 0.46 -26.43
C TYR A 413 2.51 2.00 -26.43
N ASP A 414 1.67 2.50 -27.33
CA ASP A 414 1.34 3.92 -27.42
C ASP A 414 0.26 4.25 -26.36
N GLU A 415 0.63 5.07 -25.39
CA GLU A 415 -0.25 5.43 -24.26
C GLU A 415 -1.53 6.13 -24.72
N ASP A 416 -1.44 7.01 -25.72
CA ASP A 416 -2.61 7.73 -26.23
C ASP A 416 -3.64 6.79 -26.86
N LYS A 417 -3.16 5.75 -27.54
CA LYS A 417 -4.07 4.72 -28.08
C LYS A 417 -4.73 3.90 -26.98
N ILE A 418 -3.97 3.58 -25.93
CA ILE A 418 -4.49 2.78 -24.81
C ILE A 418 -5.52 3.58 -24.00
N LEU A 419 -5.40 4.92 -23.96
CA LEU A 419 -6.39 5.77 -23.31
C LEU A 419 -7.81 5.57 -23.82
N GLN A 420 -7.98 5.12 -25.06
CA GLN A 420 -9.31 4.82 -25.61
C GLN A 420 -10.08 3.81 -24.78
N THR A 421 -9.37 2.92 -24.08
CA THR A 421 -10.02 1.92 -23.22
C THR A 421 -10.85 2.54 -22.09
N TYR A 422 -10.68 3.83 -21.81
CA TYR A 422 -11.42 4.53 -20.77
C TYR A 422 -12.66 5.27 -21.29
N THR A 423 -12.91 5.25 -22.59
CA THR A 423 -14.17 5.77 -23.13
C THR A 423 -15.25 4.69 -23.09
N TRP A 424 -16.49 5.11 -22.86
CA TRP A 424 -17.60 4.14 -22.71
C TRP A 424 -17.78 3.31 -23.98
N ASP A 425 -17.76 3.97 -25.12
CA ASP A 425 -18.10 3.30 -26.39
C ASP A 425 -17.00 2.36 -26.88
N PHE A 426 -15.73 2.71 -26.66
CA PHE A 426 -14.62 1.92 -27.20
C PHE A 426 -14.68 0.44 -26.73
N CYS A 427 -14.74 0.22 -25.42
CA CYS A 427 -14.77 -1.14 -24.88
C CYS A 427 -16.03 -1.89 -25.33
N ARG A 428 -17.16 -1.18 -25.38
CA ARG A 428 -18.43 -1.76 -25.81
C ARG A 428 -18.34 -2.24 -27.27
N GLU A 429 -17.86 -1.38 -28.17
CA GLU A 429 -17.68 -1.69 -29.59
C GLU A 429 -16.66 -2.81 -29.81
N LYS A 430 -15.55 -2.73 -29.10
CA LYS A 430 -14.49 -3.75 -29.19
C LYS A 430 -15.02 -5.12 -28.76
N PHE A 431 -15.73 -5.16 -27.64
CA PHE A 431 -16.34 -6.41 -27.14
C PHE A 431 -17.34 -6.98 -28.16
N LYS A 432 -18.23 -6.14 -28.69
CA LYS A 432 -19.21 -6.58 -29.69
C LYS A 432 -18.55 -7.11 -30.95
N SER A 433 -17.43 -6.49 -31.36
CA SER A 433 -16.72 -6.95 -32.55
C SER A 433 -16.05 -8.31 -32.34
N LEU A 434 -15.55 -8.57 -31.12
CA LEU A 434 -14.88 -9.84 -30.79
C LEU A 434 -15.89 -10.93 -30.44
N TYR A 435 -16.98 -10.56 -29.80
CA TYR A 435 -17.97 -11.49 -29.24
C TYR A 435 -19.39 -11.06 -29.59
N PRO A 436 -19.76 -11.15 -30.89
CA PRO A 436 -21.02 -10.56 -31.36
C PRO A 436 -22.31 -11.18 -30.80
N THR A 437 -22.23 -12.37 -30.22
CA THR A 437 -23.37 -13.04 -29.61
C THR A 437 -23.58 -12.69 -28.13
N GLU A 438 -22.61 -11.98 -27.53
CA GLU A 438 -22.68 -11.67 -26.11
C GLU A 438 -23.45 -10.38 -25.83
N THR A 439 -24.05 -10.32 -24.65
CA THR A 439 -24.83 -9.16 -24.21
C THR A 439 -23.90 -8.06 -23.68
N VAL A 440 -24.21 -6.82 -24.03
CA VAL A 440 -23.51 -5.63 -23.56
C VAL A 440 -24.57 -4.64 -23.04
N TYR A 441 -24.33 -4.08 -21.85
CA TYR A 441 -25.16 -2.99 -21.29
C TYR A 441 -24.58 -1.62 -21.59
#